data_d74f07c8a7ee05b2f9381ac9f9254804
#
_entry.id   d74f07c8a7ee05b2f9381ac9f9254804
#
_cell.length_a   1.000
_cell.length_b   1.000
_cell.length_c   1.000
_cell.angle_alpha   90.00
_cell.angle_beta   90.00
_cell.angle_gamma   90.00
#
_symmetry.space_group_name_H-M   'P 1'
#
loop_
_entity.id
_entity.type
_entity.pdbx_description
1 polymer ?
#
loop_
_entity_poly.entity_id
_entity_poly.type
_entity_poly.pdbx_seq_one_letter_code
_entity_poly.pdbx_strand_id
1 'polypeptide(L)'
;MTAFQQQLAKAYETLKQAKWVNLSHQIDANSPHFPALPALEQKDLFTLKDGFHVQQLSVVTQYGTHIDPPCHFYEGGRFLDEIELKDLLLPLYVIDRSKEVAENPNFELSKADILAFEEEYGKIEPGAFVAFRSDWSKRWPNQDAVRNLDENDVQHTPGWAKDALEFLIHERHVKAVGHETLDTDSGVHAAAHGLTNEYYLLSQDIFQVEVLANLDQVPAVGAVISISYPNWNHTPGSPVRAIAYLPEAE
;
A
#
# COMPACT_ATOMS: atom_id res chain seq x y z
N MET A 1 11.56 -36.86 -2.35
CA MET A 1 10.68 -35.67 -2.45
C MET A 1 9.63 -35.92 -3.54
N THR A 2 8.38 -35.55 -3.29
CA THR A 2 7.34 -35.58 -4.33
C THR A 2 7.60 -34.49 -5.37
N ALA A 3 6.94 -34.57 -6.55
CA ALA A 3 7.06 -33.54 -7.59
C ALA A 3 6.66 -32.15 -7.06
N PHE A 4 5.63 -32.08 -6.24
CA PHE A 4 5.21 -30.82 -5.60
C PHE A 4 6.26 -30.24 -4.64
N GLN A 5 6.91 -31.10 -3.82
CA GLN A 5 8.00 -30.66 -2.94
C GLN A 5 9.20 -30.12 -3.73
N GLN A 6 9.51 -30.71 -4.89
CA GLN A 6 10.58 -30.22 -5.77
C GLN A 6 10.21 -28.86 -6.39
N GLN A 7 8.95 -28.68 -6.84
CA GLN A 7 8.46 -27.39 -7.37
C GLN A 7 8.51 -26.30 -6.31
N LEU A 8 8.06 -26.58 -5.08
CA LEU A 8 8.10 -25.63 -3.98
C LEU A 8 9.52 -25.22 -3.60
N ALA A 9 10.46 -26.19 -3.57
CA ALA A 9 11.86 -25.89 -3.33
C ALA A 9 12.45 -25.00 -4.43
N LYS A 10 12.14 -25.28 -5.71
CA LYS A 10 12.58 -24.44 -6.83
C LYS A 10 12.00 -23.01 -6.74
N ALA A 11 10.72 -22.87 -6.42
CA ALA A 11 10.09 -21.56 -6.24
C ALA A 11 10.76 -20.76 -5.10
N TYR A 12 11.08 -21.41 -3.97
CA TYR A 12 11.83 -20.81 -2.88
C TYR A 12 13.22 -20.33 -3.32
N GLU A 13 13.99 -21.14 -4.05
CA GLU A 13 15.31 -20.74 -4.55
C GLU A 13 15.21 -19.57 -5.53
N THR A 14 14.18 -19.54 -6.40
CA THR A 14 13.90 -18.41 -7.29
C THR A 14 13.65 -17.14 -6.49
N LEU A 15 12.76 -17.17 -5.49
CA LEU A 15 12.49 -16.01 -4.64
C LEU A 15 13.72 -15.56 -3.87
N LYS A 16 14.54 -16.50 -3.37
CA LYS A 16 15.75 -16.19 -2.61
C LYS A 16 16.82 -15.50 -3.46
N GLN A 17 16.89 -15.81 -4.74
CA GLN A 17 17.83 -15.21 -5.70
C GLN A 17 17.32 -13.87 -6.25
N ALA A 18 16.00 -13.64 -6.21
CA ALA A 18 15.41 -12.39 -6.65
C ALA A 18 15.98 -11.19 -5.89
N LYS A 19 15.94 -9.99 -6.48
CA LYS A 19 16.19 -8.75 -5.74
C LYS A 19 14.98 -8.43 -4.87
N TRP A 20 15.20 -8.18 -3.58
CA TRP A 20 14.15 -7.83 -2.64
C TRP A 20 14.14 -6.32 -2.41
N VAL A 21 12.99 -5.69 -2.54
CA VAL A 21 12.79 -4.26 -2.27
C VAL A 21 11.81 -4.11 -1.11
N ASN A 22 12.23 -3.37 -0.08
CA ASN A 22 11.35 -3.02 1.03
C ASN A 22 10.41 -1.91 0.59
N LEU A 23 9.12 -2.17 0.58
CA LEU A 23 8.07 -1.22 0.21
C LEU A 23 7.44 -0.50 1.42
N SER A 24 8.02 -0.65 2.61
CA SER A 24 7.52 0.00 3.83
C SER A 24 8.48 1.05 4.33
N HIS A 25 7.94 2.19 4.75
CA HIS A 25 8.70 3.19 5.48
C HIS A 25 9.12 2.68 6.87
N GLN A 26 10.24 3.16 7.37
CA GLN A 26 10.57 3.03 8.78
C GLN A 26 9.69 4.01 9.56
N ILE A 27 9.10 3.54 10.67
CA ILE A 27 8.17 4.32 11.49
C ILE A 27 8.74 4.58 12.88
N ASP A 28 8.47 5.79 13.38
CA ASP A 28 8.78 6.25 14.73
C ASP A 28 7.74 7.30 15.17
N ALA A 29 7.96 7.95 16.31
CA ALA A 29 7.08 8.98 16.84
C ALA A 29 6.96 10.24 15.97
N ASN A 30 7.89 10.47 15.03
CA ASN A 30 7.90 11.64 14.13
C ASN A 30 7.37 11.30 12.74
N SER A 31 6.98 10.07 12.51
CA SER A 31 6.49 9.64 11.20
C SER A 31 5.20 10.35 10.81
N PRO A 32 5.04 10.76 9.55
CA PRO A 32 3.80 11.32 9.04
C PRO A 32 2.60 10.42 9.31
N HIS A 33 1.52 11.02 9.81
CA HIS A 33 0.26 10.35 10.12
C HIS A 33 -0.89 11.35 10.07
N PHE A 34 -2.12 10.86 10.08
CA PHE A 34 -3.29 11.72 10.14
C PHE A 34 -3.30 12.51 11.46
N PRO A 35 -3.37 13.86 11.44
CA PRO A 35 -3.11 14.69 12.63
C PRO A 35 -4.10 14.52 13.80
N ALA A 36 -5.30 13.99 13.53
CA ALA A 36 -6.26 13.70 14.60
C ALA A 36 -5.94 12.42 15.37
N LEU A 37 -5.00 11.60 14.88
CA LEU A 37 -4.55 10.37 15.53
C LEU A 37 -3.29 10.62 16.37
N PRO A 38 -3.08 9.86 17.47
CA PRO A 38 -1.86 9.99 18.25
C PRO A 38 -0.64 9.45 17.50
N ALA A 39 0.51 10.08 17.73
CA ALA A 39 1.80 9.55 17.27
C ALA A 39 2.13 8.22 17.95
N LEU A 40 2.99 7.43 17.31
CA LEU A 40 3.54 6.22 17.91
C LEU A 40 4.27 6.55 19.21
N GLU A 41 3.94 5.84 20.27
CA GLU A 41 4.67 5.88 21.53
C GLU A 41 5.51 4.62 21.71
N GLN A 42 6.75 4.81 22.15
CA GLN A 42 7.69 3.72 22.42
C GLN A 42 8.29 3.89 23.80
N LYS A 43 8.14 2.88 24.66
CA LYS A 43 8.58 2.92 26.06
C LYS A 43 9.35 1.65 26.42
N ASP A 44 10.56 1.82 26.96
CA ASP A 44 11.28 0.71 27.59
C ASP A 44 10.58 0.26 28.87
N LEU A 45 10.20 -1.01 28.92
CA LEU A 45 9.70 -1.65 30.15
C LEU A 45 10.84 -2.31 30.92
N PHE A 46 11.78 -2.94 30.20
CA PHE A 46 12.99 -3.54 30.70
C PHE A 46 14.16 -3.21 29.79
N THR A 47 15.36 -3.09 30.34
CA THR A 47 16.60 -2.84 29.60
C THR A 47 17.59 -4.00 29.81
N LEU A 48 18.71 -4.00 29.09
CA LEU A 48 19.75 -5.02 29.28
C LEU A 48 20.34 -5.05 30.72
N LYS A 49 20.14 -3.99 31.53
CA LYS A 49 20.49 -3.98 32.96
C LYS A 49 19.61 -4.92 33.76
N ASP A 50 18.40 -5.20 33.27
CA ASP A 50 17.44 -6.13 33.90
C ASP A 50 17.61 -7.56 33.34
N GLY A 51 18.62 -7.77 32.46
CA GLY A 51 18.94 -9.06 31.84
C GLY A 51 18.30 -9.30 30.49
N PHE A 52 17.35 -8.49 30.06
CA PHE A 52 16.67 -8.55 28.74
C PHE A 52 16.06 -7.18 28.40
N HIS A 53 15.82 -6.94 27.11
CA HIS A 53 15.22 -5.67 26.63
C HIS A 53 13.80 -5.92 26.13
N VAL A 54 12.83 -5.19 26.71
CA VAL A 54 11.41 -5.22 26.28
C VAL A 54 10.89 -3.80 26.18
N GLN A 55 10.23 -3.52 25.05
CA GLN A 55 9.53 -2.27 24.82
C GLN A 55 8.03 -2.48 24.68
N GLN A 56 7.28 -1.51 25.14
CA GLN A 56 5.86 -1.34 24.81
C GLN A 56 5.75 -0.36 23.66
N LEU A 57 4.97 -0.75 22.62
CA LEU A 57 4.58 0.12 21.52
C LEU A 57 3.09 0.43 21.63
N SER A 58 2.73 1.70 21.49
CA SER A 58 1.35 2.15 21.32
C SER A 58 1.27 2.84 19.95
N VAL A 59 0.55 2.25 19.03
CA VAL A 59 0.44 2.72 17.64
C VAL A 59 -0.99 2.52 17.15
N VAL A 60 -1.49 3.47 16.37
CA VAL A 60 -2.79 3.33 15.69
C VAL A 60 -2.65 2.40 14.49
N THR A 61 -3.74 1.79 14.08
CA THR A 61 -3.76 0.80 13.01
C THR A 61 -3.36 1.37 11.64
N GLN A 62 -3.67 2.62 11.37
CA GLN A 62 -3.33 3.35 10.14
C GLN A 62 -2.10 4.24 10.35
N TYR A 63 -0.90 3.61 10.54
CA TYR A 63 0.33 4.33 10.83
C TYR A 63 1.49 3.89 9.92
N GLY A 64 2.13 4.86 9.25
CA GLY A 64 3.17 4.57 8.26
C GLY A 64 2.63 3.74 7.10
N THR A 65 3.43 2.84 6.55
CA THR A 65 2.92 1.88 5.54
C THR A 65 2.00 0.88 6.23
N HIS A 66 0.73 0.88 5.85
CA HIS A 66 -0.30 0.07 6.52
C HIS A 66 -1.27 -0.56 5.52
N ILE A 67 -2.02 -1.54 5.98
CA ILE A 67 -3.09 -2.20 5.24
C ILE A 67 -4.44 -1.80 5.80
N ASP A 68 -5.40 -1.51 4.91
CA ASP A 68 -6.80 -1.28 5.23
C ASP A 68 -7.65 -2.39 4.65
N PRO A 69 -8.24 -3.22 5.50
CA PRO A 69 -9.26 -4.19 5.10
C PRO A 69 -10.61 -3.49 4.86
N PRO A 70 -11.56 -4.14 4.18
CA PRO A 70 -12.88 -3.60 3.90
C PRO A 70 -13.61 -2.96 5.08
N CYS A 71 -13.49 -3.52 6.28
CA CYS A 71 -14.16 -3.00 7.48
C CYS A 71 -13.64 -1.63 7.94
N HIS A 72 -12.51 -1.12 7.37
CA HIS A 72 -12.01 0.20 7.74
C HIS A 72 -13.03 1.31 7.41
N PHE A 73 -13.70 1.21 6.27
CA PHE A 73 -14.73 2.17 5.82
C PHE A 73 -16.12 1.57 5.64
N TYR A 74 -16.22 0.25 5.48
CA TYR A 74 -17.49 -0.39 5.13
C TYR A 74 -18.02 -1.26 6.27
N GLU A 75 -19.21 -0.92 6.81
CA GLU A 75 -19.86 -1.69 7.87
C GLU A 75 -20.20 -3.12 7.38
N GLY A 76 -19.73 -4.12 8.12
CA GLY A 76 -19.86 -5.53 7.74
C GLY A 76 -18.78 -6.03 6.77
N GLY A 77 -17.81 -5.17 6.39
CA GLY A 77 -16.63 -5.58 5.63
C GLY A 77 -15.71 -6.50 6.44
N ARG A 78 -14.88 -7.27 5.74
CA ARG A 78 -13.92 -8.22 6.35
C ARG A 78 -12.88 -7.47 7.18
N PHE A 79 -12.53 -8.04 8.35
CA PHE A 79 -11.40 -7.61 9.18
C PHE A 79 -10.08 -8.23 8.69
N LEU A 80 -8.96 -7.82 9.26
CA LEU A 80 -7.64 -8.30 8.87
C LEU A 80 -7.46 -9.82 8.99
N ASP A 81 -8.01 -10.42 10.04
CA ASP A 81 -7.95 -11.86 10.31
C ASP A 81 -8.86 -12.69 9.36
N GLU A 82 -9.71 -12.02 8.59
CA GLU A 82 -10.57 -12.64 7.57
C GLU A 82 -9.99 -12.55 6.14
N ILE A 83 -8.85 -11.83 5.94
CA ILE A 83 -8.14 -11.82 4.67
C ILE A 83 -7.43 -13.17 4.50
N GLU A 84 -7.65 -13.82 3.35
CA GLU A 84 -7.02 -15.11 3.07
C GLU A 84 -5.49 -14.98 2.97
N LEU A 85 -4.76 -15.90 3.59
CA LEU A 85 -3.27 -15.88 3.58
C LEU A 85 -2.67 -15.85 2.17
N LYS A 86 -3.35 -16.44 1.19
CA LYS A 86 -2.90 -16.43 -0.21
C LYS A 86 -3.01 -15.06 -0.85
N ASP A 87 -3.95 -14.23 -0.38
CA ASP A 87 -4.12 -12.86 -0.86
C ASP A 87 -3.06 -11.89 -0.30
N LEU A 88 -2.17 -12.38 0.56
CA LEU A 88 -1.01 -11.65 1.08
C LEU A 88 0.29 -11.89 0.26
N LEU A 89 0.21 -12.66 -0.83
CA LEU A 89 1.30 -12.89 -1.78
C LEU A 89 0.72 -12.84 -3.20
N LEU A 90 0.93 -11.72 -3.90
CA LEU A 90 0.23 -11.42 -5.15
C LEU A 90 1.19 -11.00 -6.27
N PRO A 91 0.86 -11.24 -7.55
CA PRO A 91 1.52 -10.57 -8.66
C PRO A 91 1.41 -9.05 -8.50
N LEU A 92 2.51 -8.33 -8.70
CA LEU A 92 2.58 -6.88 -8.53
C LEU A 92 2.70 -6.19 -9.89
N TYR A 93 1.82 -5.23 -10.12
CA TYR A 93 1.86 -4.28 -11.23
C TYR A 93 2.08 -2.88 -10.68
N VAL A 94 2.99 -2.09 -11.28
CA VAL A 94 3.28 -0.72 -10.85
C VAL A 94 3.00 0.24 -11.98
N ILE A 95 1.96 1.06 -11.83
CA ILE A 95 1.60 2.10 -12.79
C ILE A 95 2.31 3.39 -12.37
N ASP A 96 3.31 3.78 -13.15
CA ASP A 96 4.10 4.99 -12.89
C ASP A 96 3.46 6.21 -13.55
N ARG A 97 3.06 7.19 -12.72
CA ARG A 97 2.61 8.52 -13.10
C ARG A 97 3.35 9.61 -12.30
N SER A 98 4.57 9.30 -11.89
CA SER A 98 5.39 10.22 -11.09
C SER A 98 5.70 11.53 -11.81
N LYS A 99 5.79 11.52 -13.15
CA LYS A 99 6.01 12.73 -13.95
C LYS A 99 4.77 13.62 -13.97
N GLU A 100 3.60 13.04 -14.22
CA GLU A 100 2.32 13.75 -14.22
C GLU A 100 2.01 14.33 -12.83
N VAL A 101 2.29 13.58 -11.78
CA VAL A 101 2.15 14.06 -10.39
C VAL A 101 3.13 15.20 -10.07
N ALA A 102 4.34 15.16 -10.59
CA ALA A 102 5.31 16.26 -10.41
C ALA A 102 4.83 17.57 -11.07
N GLU A 103 4.10 17.48 -12.19
CA GLU A 103 3.50 18.62 -12.88
C GLU A 103 2.19 19.07 -12.23
N ASN A 104 1.40 18.11 -11.73
CA ASN A 104 0.11 18.35 -11.08
C ASN A 104 -0.03 17.46 -9.83
N PRO A 105 0.17 18.00 -8.61
CA PRO A 105 0.03 17.21 -7.38
C PRO A 105 -1.40 16.71 -7.12
N ASN A 106 -2.40 17.25 -7.80
CA ASN A 106 -3.80 16.79 -7.75
C ASN A 106 -4.16 15.76 -8.82
N PHE A 107 -3.14 15.12 -9.39
CA PHE A 107 -3.34 14.10 -10.42
C PHE A 107 -4.16 12.92 -9.87
N GLU A 108 -5.14 12.49 -10.65
CA GLU A 108 -5.93 11.29 -10.35
C GLU A 108 -5.64 10.25 -11.44
N LEU A 109 -5.13 9.08 -11.05
CA LEU A 109 -4.90 7.96 -11.95
C LEU A 109 -6.24 7.44 -12.47
N SER A 110 -6.45 7.57 -13.79
CA SER A 110 -7.70 7.26 -14.47
C SER A 110 -7.71 5.88 -15.15
N LYS A 111 -8.89 5.43 -15.59
CA LYS A 111 -9.01 4.25 -16.45
C LYS A 111 -8.19 4.39 -17.74
N ALA A 112 -8.10 5.59 -18.30
CA ALA A 112 -7.30 5.81 -19.51
C ALA A 112 -5.81 5.56 -19.28
N ASP A 113 -5.30 5.90 -18.08
CA ASP A 113 -3.91 5.62 -17.69
C ASP A 113 -3.66 4.12 -17.58
N ILE A 114 -4.62 3.37 -17.05
CA ILE A 114 -4.52 1.90 -16.95
C ILE A 114 -4.53 1.27 -18.34
N LEU A 115 -5.40 1.74 -19.24
CA LEU A 115 -5.45 1.24 -20.62
C LEU A 115 -4.14 1.52 -21.38
N ALA A 116 -3.55 2.70 -21.19
CA ALA A 116 -2.25 3.03 -21.78
C ALA A 116 -1.13 2.16 -21.20
N PHE A 117 -1.16 1.89 -19.91
CA PHE A 117 -0.25 0.94 -19.28
C PHE A 117 -0.38 -0.47 -19.88
N GLU A 118 -1.61 -0.95 -20.06
CA GLU A 118 -1.85 -2.27 -20.65
C GLU A 118 -1.47 -2.38 -22.13
N GLU A 119 -1.54 -1.30 -22.88
CA GLU A 119 -1.06 -1.26 -24.27
C GLU A 119 0.46 -1.49 -24.35
N GLU A 120 1.20 -1.01 -23.36
CA GLU A 120 2.66 -1.13 -23.30
C GLU A 120 3.12 -2.46 -22.68
N TYR A 121 2.50 -2.88 -21.58
CA TYR A 121 2.99 -3.99 -20.72
C TYR A 121 2.11 -5.23 -20.76
N GLY A 122 0.97 -5.20 -21.44
CA GLY A 122 -0.02 -6.28 -21.44
C GLY A 122 -1.06 -6.10 -20.32
N LYS A 123 -2.13 -6.91 -20.42
CA LYS A 123 -3.25 -6.82 -19.48
C LYS A 123 -2.86 -7.20 -18.07
N ILE A 124 -3.42 -6.47 -17.10
CA ILE A 124 -3.35 -6.82 -15.69
C ILE A 124 -4.15 -8.12 -15.46
N GLU A 125 -3.48 -9.11 -14.89
CA GLU A 125 -4.06 -10.44 -14.62
C GLU A 125 -5.01 -10.40 -13.43
N PRO A 126 -6.10 -11.20 -13.42
CA PRO A 126 -6.96 -11.34 -12.26
C PRO A 126 -6.19 -11.80 -11.01
N GLY A 127 -6.58 -11.29 -9.85
CA GLY A 127 -5.91 -11.61 -8.59
C GLY A 127 -4.64 -10.82 -8.31
N ALA A 128 -4.32 -9.79 -9.11
CA ALA A 128 -3.15 -8.97 -8.92
C ALA A 128 -3.29 -7.93 -7.80
N PHE A 129 -2.15 -7.42 -7.34
CA PHE A 129 -1.98 -6.17 -6.63
C PHE A 129 -1.54 -5.09 -7.61
N VAL A 130 -2.25 -3.95 -7.67
CA VAL A 130 -1.90 -2.83 -8.55
C VAL A 130 -1.47 -1.64 -7.70
N ALA A 131 -0.22 -1.21 -7.87
CA ALA A 131 0.34 -0.06 -7.18
C ALA A 131 0.40 1.18 -8.08
N PHE A 132 -0.02 2.32 -7.56
CA PHE A 132 0.15 3.63 -8.16
C PHE A 132 1.44 4.27 -7.64
N ARG A 133 2.45 4.39 -8.50
CA ARG A 133 3.66 5.13 -8.22
C ARG A 133 3.48 6.60 -8.58
N SER A 134 3.63 7.47 -7.59
CA SER A 134 3.53 8.92 -7.68
C SER A 134 4.82 9.65 -7.28
N ASP A 135 5.82 8.91 -6.79
CA ASP A 135 7.02 9.42 -6.11
C ASP A 135 6.69 10.27 -4.85
N TRP A 136 5.47 10.16 -4.33
CA TRP A 136 5.05 10.85 -3.12
C TRP A 136 5.80 10.37 -1.88
N SER A 137 6.18 9.12 -1.85
CA SER A 137 6.99 8.50 -0.79
C SER A 137 8.33 9.19 -0.56
N LYS A 138 8.88 9.90 -1.56
CA LYS A 138 10.14 10.66 -1.45
C LYS A 138 10.03 11.88 -0.53
N ARG A 139 8.81 12.24 -0.12
CA ARG A 139 8.55 13.32 0.85
C ARG A 139 8.69 12.87 2.31
N TRP A 140 8.74 11.55 2.54
CA TRP A 140 8.93 10.98 3.87
C TRP A 140 10.32 11.33 4.43
N PRO A 141 10.49 11.63 5.75
CA PRO A 141 9.47 11.63 6.82
C PRO A 141 8.90 13.04 7.14
N ASN A 142 8.83 13.94 6.19
CA ASN A 142 8.37 15.32 6.44
C ASN A 142 6.83 15.39 6.38
N GLN A 143 6.17 15.56 7.55
CA GLN A 143 4.72 15.65 7.70
C GLN A 143 4.09 16.71 6.78
N ASP A 144 4.66 17.93 6.74
CA ASP A 144 4.11 19.03 5.96
C ASP A 144 4.25 18.76 4.46
N ALA A 145 5.39 18.19 4.03
CA ALA A 145 5.60 17.81 2.64
C ALA A 145 4.68 16.67 2.19
N VAL A 146 4.40 15.68 3.07
CA VAL A 146 3.48 14.57 2.78
C VAL A 146 2.06 15.09 2.66
N ARG A 147 1.62 15.98 3.56
CA ARG A 147 0.27 16.55 3.52
C ARG A 147 0.09 17.60 2.43
N ASN A 148 1.13 18.37 2.11
CA ASN A 148 1.13 19.38 1.05
C ASN A 148 -0.10 20.29 1.06
N LEU A 149 -0.35 20.94 2.21
CA LEU A 149 -1.51 21.84 2.42
C LEU A 149 -1.32 23.18 1.74
N ASP A 150 -2.41 23.74 1.25
CA ASP A 150 -2.49 25.15 0.86
C ASP A 150 -2.87 26.06 2.05
N GLU A 151 -3.07 27.35 1.78
CA GLU A 151 -3.45 28.36 2.77
C GLU A 151 -4.86 28.18 3.36
N ASN A 152 -5.69 27.32 2.77
CA ASN A 152 -7.04 26.97 3.20
C ASN A 152 -7.11 25.59 3.87
N ASP A 153 -5.96 25.02 4.25
CA ASP A 153 -5.84 23.67 4.81
C ASP A 153 -6.33 22.53 3.87
N VAL A 154 -6.39 22.79 2.55
CA VAL A 154 -6.70 21.75 1.56
C VAL A 154 -5.43 21.00 1.18
N GLN A 155 -5.48 19.67 1.22
CA GLN A 155 -4.39 18.83 0.74
C GLN A 155 -4.33 18.83 -0.80
N HIS A 156 -3.11 18.92 -1.33
CA HIS A 156 -2.82 18.76 -2.75
C HIS A 156 -1.98 17.50 -2.94
N THR A 157 -2.64 16.35 -2.93
CA THR A 157 -2.07 15.01 -3.02
C THR A 157 -2.70 14.26 -4.20
N PRO A 158 -1.95 13.39 -4.91
CA PRO A 158 -2.52 12.57 -5.96
C PRO A 158 -3.39 11.45 -5.36
N GLY A 159 -4.26 10.88 -6.18
CA GLY A 159 -5.12 9.77 -5.79
C GLY A 159 -5.60 8.95 -6.97
N TRP A 160 -6.55 8.07 -6.71
CA TRP A 160 -7.21 7.24 -7.71
C TRP A 160 -8.51 7.90 -8.18
N ALA A 161 -8.72 7.97 -9.48
CA ALA A 161 -10.03 8.29 -10.02
C ALA A 161 -10.98 7.10 -9.85
N LYS A 162 -12.28 7.37 -9.66
CA LYS A 162 -13.28 6.33 -9.46
C LYS A 162 -13.36 5.34 -10.63
N ASP A 163 -13.28 5.82 -11.87
CA ASP A 163 -13.34 4.98 -13.06
C ASP A 163 -12.17 4.00 -13.18
N ALA A 164 -11.00 4.36 -12.64
CA ALA A 164 -9.85 3.46 -12.53
C ALA A 164 -10.14 2.32 -11.57
N LEU A 165 -10.66 2.61 -10.38
CA LEU A 165 -11.02 1.61 -9.38
C LEU A 165 -12.11 0.68 -9.91
N GLU A 166 -13.17 1.24 -10.50
CA GLU A 166 -14.24 0.45 -11.14
C GLU A 166 -13.69 -0.51 -12.19
N PHE A 167 -12.78 -0.04 -13.04
CA PHE A 167 -12.16 -0.84 -14.07
C PHE A 167 -11.28 -1.97 -13.51
N LEU A 168 -10.44 -1.67 -12.53
CA LEU A 168 -9.58 -2.66 -11.88
C LEU A 168 -10.41 -3.75 -11.18
N ILE A 169 -11.48 -3.37 -10.51
CA ILE A 169 -12.32 -4.28 -9.76
C ILE A 169 -13.17 -5.15 -10.70
N HIS A 170 -13.91 -4.54 -11.61
CA HIS A 170 -14.93 -5.25 -12.39
C HIS A 170 -14.40 -5.85 -13.70
N GLU A 171 -13.34 -5.26 -14.27
CA GLU A 171 -12.81 -5.71 -15.58
C GLU A 171 -11.46 -6.44 -15.45
N ARG A 172 -10.75 -6.25 -14.35
CA ARG A 172 -9.44 -6.89 -14.11
C ARG A 172 -9.46 -7.83 -12.90
N HIS A 173 -10.50 -7.75 -12.05
CA HIS A 173 -10.67 -8.62 -10.89
C HIS A 173 -9.44 -8.64 -9.98
N VAL A 174 -8.89 -7.46 -9.72
CA VAL A 174 -7.73 -7.31 -8.82
C VAL A 174 -8.12 -7.67 -7.39
N LYS A 175 -7.13 -8.08 -6.58
CA LYS A 175 -7.33 -8.40 -5.17
C LYS A 175 -7.04 -7.23 -4.25
N ALA A 176 -6.16 -6.34 -4.66
CA ALA A 176 -5.77 -5.20 -3.87
C ALA A 176 -5.21 -4.07 -4.74
N VAL A 177 -5.21 -2.87 -4.19
CA VAL A 177 -4.48 -1.73 -4.72
C VAL A 177 -3.53 -1.15 -3.68
N GLY A 178 -2.61 -0.28 -4.11
CA GLY A 178 -1.75 0.44 -3.18
C GLY A 178 -1.20 1.72 -3.79
N HIS A 179 -0.76 2.62 -2.94
CA HIS A 179 -0.24 3.93 -3.34
C HIS A 179 0.71 4.51 -2.28
N GLU A 180 1.31 5.66 -2.59
CA GLU A 180 2.34 6.29 -1.75
C GLU A 180 1.77 7.44 -0.89
N THR A 181 0.47 7.73 -1.00
CA THR A 181 -0.26 8.77 -0.23
C THR A 181 -0.92 8.20 1.01
N LEU A 182 -1.46 9.08 1.88
CA LEU A 182 -2.19 8.72 3.10
C LEU A 182 -3.67 8.38 2.85
N ASP A 183 -4.18 8.69 1.67
CA ASP A 183 -5.58 8.47 1.28
C ASP A 183 -5.66 7.96 -0.17
N THR A 184 -6.69 7.18 -0.48
CA THR A 184 -7.02 6.71 -1.85
C THR A 184 -7.46 7.86 -2.75
N ASP A 185 -8.26 8.77 -2.20
CA ASP A 185 -8.75 9.96 -2.90
C ASP A 185 -7.64 11.01 -3.05
N SER A 186 -7.67 11.79 -4.13
CA SER A 186 -6.83 12.98 -4.19
C SER A 186 -7.26 13.99 -3.12
N GLY A 187 -6.32 14.80 -2.62
CA GLY A 187 -6.63 15.75 -1.56
C GLY A 187 -7.75 16.73 -1.91
N VAL A 188 -7.78 17.20 -3.17
CA VAL A 188 -8.85 18.11 -3.64
C VAL A 188 -10.19 17.39 -3.80
N HIS A 189 -10.20 16.12 -4.19
CA HIS A 189 -11.41 15.31 -4.21
C HIS A 189 -11.95 15.10 -2.81
N ALA A 190 -11.09 14.70 -1.87
CA ALA A 190 -11.45 14.49 -0.47
C ALA A 190 -12.02 15.75 0.18
N ALA A 191 -11.44 16.93 -0.11
CA ALA A 191 -11.95 18.22 0.39
C ALA A 191 -13.35 18.56 -0.16
N ALA A 192 -13.63 18.20 -1.41
CA ALA A 192 -14.90 18.50 -2.07
C ALA A 192 -16.01 17.48 -1.78
N HIS A 193 -15.66 16.21 -1.64
CA HIS A 193 -16.61 15.08 -1.66
C HIS A 193 -16.44 14.08 -0.50
N GLY A 194 -15.39 14.24 0.33
CA GLY A 194 -14.98 13.23 1.31
C GLY A 194 -14.21 12.08 0.65
N LEU A 195 -13.86 11.07 1.44
CA LEU A 195 -13.10 9.88 1.00
C LEU A 195 -14.04 8.86 0.31
N THR A 196 -14.60 9.28 -0.83
CA THR A 196 -15.64 8.50 -1.52
C THR A 196 -15.07 7.38 -2.39
N ASN A 197 -13.86 7.54 -2.92
CA ASN A 197 -13.19 6.50 -3.70
C ASN A 197 -12.64 5.41 -2.78
N GLU A 198 -12.13 5.79 -1.62
CA GLU A 198 -11.70 4.84 -0.59
C GLU A 198 -12.88 4.03 -0.05
N TYR A 199 -13.97 4.69 0.33
CA TYR A 199 -15.21 4.02 0.71
C TYR A 199 -15.67 3.05 -0.39
N TYR A 200 -15.67 3.50 -1.65
CA TYR A 200 -16.08 2.66 -2.78
C TYR A 200 -15.19 1.42 -2.89
N LEU A 201 -13.87 1.58 -2.91
CA LEU A 201 -12.90 0.50 -2.99
C LEU A 201 -13.12 -0.57 -1.92
N LEU A 202 -13.16 -0.13 -0.65
CA LEU A 202 -13.29 -1.03 0.49
C LEU A 202 -14.69 -1.70 0.54
N SER A 203 -15.75 -1.01 0.06
CA SER A 203 -17.10 -1.58 -0.07
C SER A 203 -17.21 -2.70 -1.11
N GLN A 204 -16.24 -2.80 -2.04
CA GLN A 204 -16.19 -3.87 -3.06
C GLN A 204 -15.38 -5.10 -2.60
N ASP A 205 -15.08 -5.19 -1.30
CA ASP A 205 -14.30 -6.28 -0.70
C ASP A 205 -12.84 -6.36 -1.21
N ILE A 206 -12.29 -5.22 -1.61
CA ILE A 206 -10.89 -5.04 -1.99
C ILE A 206 -10.15 -4.38 -0.82
N PHE A 207 -8.97 -4.90 -0.44
CA PHE A 207 -8.13 -4.24 0.54
C PHE A 207 -7.09 -3.35 -0.15
N GLN A 208 -6.52 -2.42 0.60
CA GLN A 208 -5.45 -1.54 0.09
C GLN A 208 -4.23 -1.52 0.99
N VAL A 209 -3.10 -1.08 0.44
CA VAL A 209 -1.89 -0.74 1.20
C VAL A 209 -1.51 0.69 0.88
N GLU A 210 -1.52 1.53 1.90
CA GLU A 210 -1.20 2.94 1.81
C GLU A 210 0.23 3.24 2.25
N VAL A 211 0.72 4.41 1.83
CA VAL A 211 2.05 4.90 2.19
C VAL A 211 3.14 3.90 1.81
N LEU A 212 3.04 3.33 0.60
CA LEU A 212 4.09 2.49 0.04
C LEU A 212 5.36 3.30 -0.21
N ALA A 213 6.51 2.66 -0.11
CA ALA A 213 7.83 3.23 -0.36
C ALA A 213 8.54 2.53 -1.53
N ASN A 214 9.53 3.21 -2.12
CA ASN A 214 10.46 2.60 -3.08
C ASN A 214 9.82 1.96 -4.32
N LEU A 215 8.64 2.38 -4.73
CA LEU A 215 8.00 1.89 -5.97
C LEU A 215 8.85 2.24 -7.21
N ASP A 216 9.71 3.26 -7.13
CA ASP A 216 10.67 3.63 -8.18
C ASP A 216 11.76 2.57 -8.44
N GLN A 217 11.90 1.59 -7.55
CA GLN A 217 12.83 0.47 -7.71
C GLN A 217 12.17 -0.80 -8.27
N VAL A 218 10.85 -0.77 -8.49
CA VAL A 218 10.05 -1.92 -8.93
C VAL A 218 9.70 -1.75 -10.40
N PRO A 219 9.91 -2.79 -11.25
CA PRO A 219 9.49 -2.73 -12.65
C PRO A 219 7.96 -2.68 -12.78
N ALA A 220 7.49 -2.21 -13.92
CA ALA A 220 6.05 -2.11 -14.22
C ALA A 220 5.32 -3.45 -14.06
N VAL A 221 5.95 -4.55 -14.45
CA VAL A 221 5.40 -5.92 -14.43
C VAL A 221 6.44 -6.95 -13.99
N GLY A 222 5.98 -8.16 -13.64
CA GLY A 222 6.83 -9.31 -13.37
C GLY A 222 7.31 -9.43 -11.91
N ALA A 223 7.03 -8.46 -11.05
CA ALA A 223 7.31 -8.56 -9.63
C ALA A 223 6.18 -9.30 -8.87
N VAL A 224 6.49 -9.73 -7.66
CA VAL A 224 5.53 -10.27 -6.68
C VAL A 224 5.63 -9.44 -5.42
N ILE A 225 4.50 -9.14 -4.78
CA ILE A 225 4.45 -8.47 -3.47
C ILE A 225 4.04 -9.45 -2.39
N SER A 226 4.71 -9.40 -1.23
CA SER A 226 4.22 -10.00 0.02
C SER A 226 3.91 -8.91 1.04
N ILE A 227 2.82 -9.13 1.79
CA ILE A 227 2.36 -8.22 2.83
C ILE A 227 2.30 -9.01 4.13
N SER A 228 2.95 -8.49 5.18
CA SER A 228 3.02 -9.18 6.47
C SER A 228 2.63 -8.24 7.61
N TYR A 229 1.79 -8.73 8.51
CA TYR A 229 1.36 -8.07 9.73
C TYR A 229 1.12 -9.11 10.83
N PRO A 230 1.11 -8.73 12.13
CA PRO A 230 0.73 -9.63 13.20
C PRO A 230 -0.72 -10.09 13.03
N ASN A 231 -1.00 -11.34 13.40
CA ASN A 231 -2.35 -11.91 13.31
C ASN A 231 -3.27 -11.34 14.41
N TRP A 232 -3.69 -10.08 14.21
CA TRP A 232 -4.60 -9.38 15.10
C TRP A 232 -6.01 -9.94 14.96
N ASN A 233 -6.70 -10.14 16.06
CA ASN A 233 -8.11 -10.51 16.07
C ASN A 233 -9.00 -9.28 15.90
N HIS A 234 -9.83 -9.27 14.87
CA HIS A 234 -10.87 -8.27 14.64
C HIS A 234 -10.35 -6.82 14.57
N THR A 235 -9.33 -6.59 13.76
CA THR A 235 -8.64 -5.29 13.65
C THR A 235 -8.90 -4.64 12.30
N PRO A 236 -9.24 -3.32 12.26
CA PRO A 236 -9.59 -2.61 11.02
C PRO A 236 -8.38 -2.08 10.24
N GLY A 237 -7.18 -2.52 10.52
CA GLY A 237 -5.95 -2.12 9.86
C GLY A 237 -4.71 -2.51 10.65
N SER A 238 -3.54 -2.39 10.06
CA SER A 238 -2.26 -2.62 10.75
C SER A 238 -1.10 -2.01 9.96
N PRO A 239 -0.08 -1.45 10.62
CA PRO A 239 1.22 -1.28 10.00
C PRO A 239 1.71 -2.60 9.41
N VAL A 240 2.31 -2.54 8.21
CA VAL A 240 2.75 -3.74 7.49
C VAL A 240 4.22 -3.69 7.11
N ARG A 241 4.79 -4.88 6.91
CA ARG A 241 6.00 -5.06 6.13
C ARG A 241 5.60 -5.57 4.74
N ALA A 242 5.60 -4.65 3.76
CA ALA A 242 5.41 -4.97 2.36
C ALA A 242 6.77 -5.14 1.68
N ILE A 243 6.93 -6.20 0.89
CA ILE A 243 8.19 -6.53 0.22
C ILE A 243 7.88 -6.90 -1.23
N ALA A 244 8.58 -6.28 -2.19
CA ALA A 244 8.56 -6.71 -3.58
C ALA A 244 9.74 -7.65 -3.88
N TYR A 245 9.47 -8.71 -4.62
CA TYR A 245 10.44 -9.65 -5.18
C TYR A 245 10.50 -9.40 -6.67
N LEU A 246 11.66 -8.92 -7.15
CA LEU A 246 11.81 -8.49 -8.52
C LEU A 246 12.36 -9.62 -9.40
N PRO A 247 11.96 -9.68 -10.69
CA PRO A 247 12.64 -10.56 -11.64
C PRO A 247 14.12 -10.19 -11.75
N GLU A 248 14.96 -11.13 -12.13
CA GLU A 248 16.34 -10.80 -12.51
C GLU A 248 16.31 -9.79 -13.65
N ALA A 249 17.20 -8.79 -13.59
CA ALA A 249 17.38 -7.88 -14.72
C ALA A 249 18.00 -8.69 -15.87
N GLU A 250 17.36 -8.69 -17.03
CA GLU A 250 17.89 -9.25 -18.26
C GLU A 250 19.14 -8.48 -18.73
#